data_298ada85cc0e458192eebd394befa279
#
_entry.id   298ada85cc0e458192eebd394befa279
#
_cell.length_a   1.000
_cell.length_b   1.000
_cell.length_c   1.000
_cell.angle_alpha   90.00
_cell.angle_beta   90.00
_cell.angle_gamma   90.00
#
_symmetry.space_group_name_H-M   'P 1'
#
loop_
_entity.id
_entity.type
_entity.pdbx_description
1 polymer ?
#
loop_
_entity_poly.entity_id
_entity_poly.type
_entity_poly.pdbx_seq_one_letter_code
_entity_poly.pdbx_strand_id
1 'polypeptide(L)'
;MRCTGIFPFAIISVLYAANACAVSIYRDMSGTRITWNDDVEIHRGANVRFNNIITNSSIILKNEGTLTGNVTVCSGCELYIRNRGQMNINFDDTASVVQLVGTRADINSIASNVAPDVLVRNANMLPMSGILGINHENIILENSSILFDVNTPVMATVRGNVDLYIDDISRFAGTPLLRDIGDTGRVSVIANLSNPLMAIHTYARDDTVYADMVRETDYSKILKDDTGAFINLVRYARPNDKLVRALDSATSMPELRHTMSRSTRINPINLMRPVRTISDFIDLYKNPAMPHSGVSTAGTVIYNSDFTIETIGGDVGAKITDSFGVKIDGYVGRIDASDDINDFAAQLYGATFHTYYDNGELFGMMHVGATVAKFDTDFVYAGNNKIDTAPDGTNYYGGFSLGARMNADDKFVFAPIAGITMSRASVSNQSDADAREYVGLNITTGAGDAHLKYEYGAQVRADTDGGVAAMTRMSVWSVADAAGGDVQIGVINNTQGTSYQAVISLRASF
;
A
#
# COMPACT_ATOMS: atom_id res chain seq x y z
N MET A 1 25.03 34.02 38.69
CA MET A 1 25.99 35.14 38.57
C MET A 1 27.14 34.64 37.68
N ARG A 2 27.38 35.26 36.53
CA ARG A 2 28.53 34.92 35.67
C ARG A 2 29.73 35.75 36.17
N CYS A 3 30.80 35.04 36.61
CA CYS A 3 32.07 35.72 36.93
C CYS A 3 32.93 35.72 35.64
N THR A 4 33.07 36.88 35.01
CA THR A 4 34.00 37.11 33.90
C THR A 4 35.33 37.63 34.45
N GLY A 5 36.31 36.75 34.53
CA GLY A 5 37.69 37.15 34.84
C GLY A 5 38.51 37.28 33.56
N ILE A 6 38.95 38.49 33.21
CA ILE A 6 39.88 38.78 32.10
C ILE A 6 41.26 38.84 32.72
N PHE A 7 42.18 37.91 32.33
CA PHE A 7 43.54 37.92 32.79
C PHE A 7 44.54 38.15 31.65
N PRO A 8 45.51 39.06 31.80
CA PRO A 8 46.63 39.18 30.89
C PRO A 8 47.77 38.22 31.29
N PHE A 9 48.58 37.85 30.30
CA PHE A 9 49.70 36.93 30.40
C PHE A 9 50.53 37.01 31.68
N ALA A 10 50.57 35.94 32.49
CA ALA A 10 51.58 35.66 33.48
C ALA A 10 51.50 34.20 33.91
N ILE A 11 52.60 33.57 34.21
CA ILE A 11 52.75 32.28 34.87
C ILE A 11 51.98 32.34 36.19
N ILE A 12 50.82 31.69 36.26
CA ILE A 12 49.99 31.78 37.47
C ILE A 12 49.72 30.36 37.96
N SER A 13 50.32 30.07 39.15
CA SER A 13 49.76 29.08 40.04
C SER A 13 48.60 29.74 40.73
N VAL A 14 47.38 29.51 40.30
CA VAL A 14 46.18 30.11 40.96
C VAL A 14 45.53 29.04 41.82
N LEU A 15 45.66 29.24 43.15
CA LEU A 15 44.76 28.65 44.11
C LEU A 15 43.49 29.50 44.11
N TYR A 16 42.34 28.91 43.74
CA TYR A 16 41.04 29.51 43.96
C TYR A 16 40.30 28.80 45.10
N ALA A 17 39.87 29.57 46.06
CA ALA A 17 38.98 29.14 47.14
C ALA A 17 37.54 29.37 46.71
N ALA A 18 36.76 28.36 46.85
CA ALA A 18 35.28 28.24 46.99
C ALA A 18 34.41 29.45 46.61
N ASN A 19 33.88 29.39 45.42
CA ASN A 19 32.50 29.79 45.09
C ASN A 19 32.18 29.09 43.75
N ALA A 20 31.07 28.37 43.68
CA ALA A 20 30.63 27.59 42.53
C ALA A 20 30.34 28.47 41.30
N CYS A 21 31.40 28.88 40.59
CA CYS A 21 31.29 29.63 39.35
C CYS A 21 32.07 28.85 38.26
N ALA A 22 31.38 28.48 37.18
CA ALA A 22 32.06 27.88 36.01
C ALA A 22 33.14 28.83 35.49
N VAL A 23 34.34 28.31 35.22
CA VAL A 23 35.44 29.04 34.61
C VAL A 23 35.18 29.16 33.11
N SER A 24 34.87 30.36 32.62
CA SER A 24 34.62 30.60 31.18
C SER A 24 35.90 31.11 30.49
N ILE A 25 36.35 30.38 29.46
CA ILE A 25 37.58 30.64 28.69
C ILE A 25 37.20 31.14 27.31
N TYR A 26 37.47 32.41 27.01
CA TYR A 26 37.17 33.07 25.73
C TYR A 26 38.36 33.33 24.85
N ARG A 27 39.58 33.10 25.34
CA ARG A 27 40.87 33.41 24.66
C ARG A 27 41.82 32.24 24.80
N ASP A 28 42.82 32.24 23.91
CA ASP A 28 43.91 31.28 23.95
C ASP A 28 44.62 31.27 25.31
N MET A 29 44.81 30.06 25.80
CA MET A 29 45.52 29.81 27.03
C MET A 29 46.51 28.67 26.81
N SER A 30 47.74 28.86 27.31
CA SER A 30 48.75 27.79 27.22
C SER A 30 49.68 27.81 28.45
N GLY A 31 50.17 26.63 28.80
CA GLY A 31 51.08 26.50 29.94
C GLY A 31 51.51 25.07 30.24
N THR A 32 52.27 24.89 31.27
CA THR A 32 52.76 23.58 31.72
C THR A 32 51.72 22.83 32.54
N ARG A 33 50.92 23.53 33.34
CA ARG A 33 49.97 22.91 34.25
C ARG A 33 48.80 23.87 34.54
N ILE A 34 47.58 23.32 34.55
CA ILE A 34 46.39 24.01 35.05
C ILE A 34 45.67 23.05 35.98
N THR A 35 44.97 23.60 37.00
CA THR A 35 44.11 22.82 37.89
C THR A 35 42.73 23.40 37.86
N TRP A 36 41.75 22.56 37.61
CA TRP A 36 40.33 22.89 37.60
C TRP A 36 39.66 22.31 38.84
N ASN A 37 39.02 23.16 39.62
CA ASN A 37 38.25 22.77 40.80
C ASN A 37 36.78 22.93 40.61
N ASP A 38 36.36 23.61 39.55
CA ASP A 38 34.98 23.97 39.19
C ASP A 38 34.73 23.65 37.72
N ASP A 39 33.48 23.69 37.31
CA ASP A 39 33.04 23.52 35.92
C ASP A 39 33.84 24.45 34.98
N VAL A 40 34.16 23.98 33.78
CA VAL A 40 34.93 24.72 32.79
C VAL A 40 34.12 24.82 31.48
N GLU A 41 34.06 26.02 30.91
CA GLU A 41 33.47 26.29 29.63
C GLU A 41 34.46 26.95 28.69
N ILE A 42 34.88 26.25 27.64
CA ILE A 42 35.77 26.73 26.59
C ILE A 42 34.93 27.21 25.43
N HIS A 43 34.96 28.52 25.17
CA HIS A 43 34.14 29.12 24.12
C HIS A 43 34.74 28.96 22.74
N ARG A 44 33.88 29.06 21.73
CA ARG A 44 34.25 28.95 20.32
C ARG A 44 35.36 29.93 19.95
N GLY A 45 36.42 29.40 19.32
CA GLY A 45 37.61 30.17 18.91
C GLY A 45 38.69 30.25 19.95
N ALA A 46 38.49 29.84 21.21
CA ALA A 46 39.53 29.73 22.21
C ALA A 46 40.37 28.45 21.98
N ASN A 47 41.70 28.55 22.10
CA ASN A 47 42.63 27.44 21.99
C ASN A 47 43.30 27.25 23.35
N VAL A 48 42.97 26.18 24.05
CA VAL A 48 43.48 25.87 25.40
C VAL A 48 44.46 24.71 25.28
N ARG A 49 45.72 24.97 25.68
CA ARG A 49 46.81 24.00 25.57
C ARG A 49 47.69 23.94 26.82
N PHE A 50 47.60 22.83 27.54
CA PHE A 50 48.41 22.60 28.74
C PHE A 50 49.05 21.20 28.66
N ASN A 51 50.32 21.11 29.18
CA ASN A 51 50.93 19.79 29.28
C ASN A 51 50.19 18.90 30.28
N ASN A 52 49.74 19.47 31.40
CA ASN A 52 48.99 18.77 32.44
C ASN A 52 47.75 19.55 32.84
N ILE A 53 46.60 18.94 32.79
CA ILE A 53 45.30 19.42 33.24
C ILE A 53 44.87 18.54 34.40
N ILE A 54 44.68 19.10 35.57
CA ILE A 54 44.33 18.33 36.76
C ILE A 54 42.94 18.76 37.22
N THR A 55 42.05 17.79 37.47
CA THR A 55 40.79 18.04 38.14
C THR A 55 40.87 17.55 39.58
N ASN A 56 40.57 18.38 40.54
CA ASN A 56 40.54 18.03 41.96
C ASN A 56 39.09 17.81 42.51
N SER A 57 38.11 17.90 41.65
CA SER A 57 36.70 17.67 41.94
C SER A 57 36.03 17.09 40.71
N SER A 58 34.80 16.57 40.91
CA SER A 58 33.96 16.25 39.77
C SER A 58 33.55 17.53 39.06
N ILE A 59 33.81 17.66 37.78
CA ILE A 59 33.51 18.88 37.00
C ILE A 59 32.80 18.55 35.67
N ILE A 60 32.10 19.58 35.18
CA ILE A 60 31.54 19.56 33.82
C ILE A 60 32.47 20.39 32.93
N LEU A 61 33.04 19.74 31.87
CA LEU A 61 33.82 20.40 30.87
C LEU A 61 32.97 20.59 29.60
N LYS A 62 32.62 21.84 29.31
CA LYS A 62 31.99 22.22 28.05
C LYS A 62 33.05 22.79 27.12
N ASN A 63 33.29 22.16 25.98
CA ASN A 63 34.23 22.60 24.99
C ASN A 63 33.57 22.94 23.67
N GLU A 64 33.63 24.20 23.25
CA GLU A 64 33.27 24.68 21.93
C GLU A 64 34.48 25.17 21.13
N GLY A 65 35.65 25.24 21.74
CA GLY A 65 36.93 25.63 21.15
C GLY A 65 37.84 24.44 20.84
N THR A 66 39.13 24.63 21.11
CA THR A 66 40.17 23.58 21.00
C THR A 66 40.79 23.34 22.36
N LEU A 67 40.82 22.09 22.84
CA LEU A 67 41.50 21.68 24.05
C LEU A 67 42.54 20.62 23.75
N THR A 68 43.77 20.84 24.26
CA THR A 68 44.86 19.89 24.10
C THR A 68 45.64 19.76 25.42
N GLY A 69 45.92 18.51 25.84
CA GLY A 69 46.74 18.25 27.03
C GLY A 69 46.56 16.86 27.62
N ASN A 70 47.32 16.61 28.71
CA ASN A 70 47.18 15.40 29.51
C ASN A 70 46.24 15.72 30.67
N VAL A 71 45.22 14.92 30.87
CA VAL A 71 44.20 15.13 31.91
C VAL A 71 44.35 14.08 32.99
N THR A 72 44.50 14.56 34.23
CA THR A 72 44.48 13.74 35.44
C THR A 72 43.21 14.02 36.20
N VAL A 73 42.36 13.02 36.35
CA VAL A 73 41.10 13.12 37.13
C VAL A 73 41.37 12.59 38.53
N CYS A 74 40.94 13.32 39.57
CA CYS A 74 41.14 12.87 40.93
C CYS A 74 40.47 11.53 41.22
N SER A 75 41.01 10.75 42.15
CA SER A 75 40.42 9.45 42.53
C SER A 75 39.01 9.64 43.07
N GLY A 76 38.05 8.91 42.51
CA GLY A 76 36.62 9.00 42.86
C GLY A 76 35.90 10.25 42.32
N CYS A 77 36.57 11.06 41.50
CA CYS A 77 35.93 12.16 40.81
C CYS A 77 35.44 11.73 39.41
N GLU A 78 34.44 12.46 38.91
CA GLU A 78 33.90 12.24 37.58
C GLU A 78 34.14 13.48 36.71
N LEU A 79 34.60 13.26 35.47
CA LEU A 79 34.73 14.31 34.47
C LEU A 79 33.58 14.19 33.46
N TYR A 80 32.67 15.17 33.49
CA TYR A 80 31.54 15.24 32.57
C TYR A 80 31.95 16.06 31.36
N ILE A 81 31.98 15.46 30.17
CA ILE A 81 32.40 16.14 28.94
C ILE A 81 31.20 16.44 28.06
N ARG A 82 31.07 17.70 27.66
CA ARG A 82 30.18 18.18 26.58
C ARG A 82 31.04 18.83 25.52
N ASN A 83 31.34 18.13 24.44
CA ASN A 83 32.24 18.60 23.41
C ASN A 83 31.57 18.94 22.10
N ARG A 84 31.62 20.20 21.69
CA ARG A 84 31.22 20.70 20.36
C ARG A 84 32.40 21.26 19.55
N GLY A 85 33.58 21.26 20.12
CA GLY A 85 34.82 21.72 19.51
C GLY A 85 35.78 20.58 19.21
N GLN A 86 37.08 20.89 19.15
CA GLN A 86 38.15 19.90 19.02
C GLN A 86 38.74 19.59 20.38
N MET A 87 38.97 18.31 20.64
CA MET A 87 39.55 17.88 21.92
C MET A 87 40.60 16.80 21.67
N ASN A 88 41.85 17.16 21.95
CA ASN A 88 43.00 16.25 21.85
C ASN A 88 43.59 16.12 23.25
N ILE A 89 43.06 15.21 24.04
CA ILE A 89 43.43 14.99 25.43
C ILE A 89 43.95 13.56 25.62
N ASN A 90 44.93 13.42 26.50
CA ASN A 90 45.33 12.12 27.02
C ASN A 90 44.95 12.03 28.47
N PHE A 91 44.38 10.95 28.89
CA PHE A 91 44.16 10.63 30.29
C PHE A 91 45.43 9.95 30.83
N ASP A 92 45.84 10.26 32.04
CA ASP A 92 46.87 9.50 32.71
C ASP A 92 46.29 8.25 33.38
N ASP A 93 47.17 7.39 33.93
CA ASP A 93 46.80 6.11 34.53
C ASP A 93 45.86 6.25 35.76
N THR A 94 45.62 7.47 36.23
CA THR A 94 44.71 7.74 37.36
C THR A 94 43.30 8.15 36.92
N ALA A 95 43.13 8.46 35.66
CA ALA A 95 41.82 8.81 35.11
C ALA A 95 40.96 7.55 34.91
N SER A 96 40.09 7.26 35.83
CA SER A 96 39.30 6.02 35.79
C SER A 96 37.97 6.16 35.01
N VAL A 97 37.33 7.31 35.02
CA VAL A 97 36.03 7.49 34.40
C VAL A 97 35.88 8.83 33.72
N VAL A 98 35.45 8.81 32.45
CA VAL A 98 35.00 9.96 31.71
C VAL A 98 33.48 9.81 31.50
N GLN A 99 32.71 10.71 32.08
CA GLN A 99 31.26 10.71 31.91
C GLN A 99 30.87 11.70 30.82
N LEU A 100 30.10 11.19 29.85
CA LEU A 100 29.51 12.00 28.82
C LEU A 100 28.05 12.32 29.18
N VAL A 101 27.72 13.59 29.18
CA VAL A 101 26.36 14.08 29.39
C VAL A 101 26.03 15.00 28.24
N GLY A 102 24.96 14.74 27.52
CA GLY A 102 24.60 15.65 26.46
C GLY A 102 23.59 15.13 25.47
N THR A 103 23.37 15.94 24.46
CA THR A 103 22.51 15.65 23.32
C THR A 103 23.36 15.17 22.13
N ARG A 104 22.68 14.74 21.06
CA ARG A 104 23.33 14.30 19.80
C ARG A 104 24.42 15.27 19.26
N ALA A 105 24.33 16.56 19.60
CA ALA A 105 25.26 17.59 19.13
C ALA A 105 26.50 17.80 20.00
N ASP A 106 26.59 17.16 21.15
CA ASP A 106 27.59 17.50 22.16
C ASP A 106 28.93 16.76 22.03
N ILE A 107 29.05 15.78 21.11
CA ILE A 107 30.30 15.03 20.92
C ILE A 107 30.72 15.10 19.46
N ASN A 108 31.84 15.78 19.20
CA ASN A 108 32.43 15.86 17.86
C ASN A 108 33.67 14.97 17.71
N SER A 109 34.66 15.19 18.55
CA SER A 109 35.87 14.36 18.54
C SER A 109 36.60 14.46 19.88
N ILE A 110 37.01 13.31 20.40
CA ILE A 110 37.90 13.21 21.56
C ILE A 110 38.98 12.19 21.16
N ALA A 111 40.24 12.61 21.18
CA ALA A 111 41.38 11.73 20.97
C ALA A 111 42.15 11.57 22.27
N SER A 112 42.44 10.33 22.66
CA SER A 112 43.23 10.01 23.86
C SER A 112 44.19 8.86 23.58
N ASN A 113 45.35 8.89 24.15
CA ASN A 113 46.36 7.80 24.08
C ASN A 113 46.11 6.75 25.19
N VAL A 114 45.36 7.09 26.21
CA VAL A 114 44.94 6.18 27.29
C VAL A 114 43.45 5.94 27.12
N ALA A 115 43.02 4.69 27.29
CA ALA A 115 41.65 4.29 27.13
C ALA A 115 40.91 4.29 28.48
N PRO A 116 40.27 5.40 28.88
CA PRO A 116 39.47 5.45 30.12
C PRO A 116 38.14 4.71 29.97
N ASP A 117 37.56 4.39 31.11
CA ASP A 117 36.11 4.01 31.11
C ASP A 117 35.26 5.22 30.74
N VAL A 118 34.31 5.00 29.83
CA VAL A 118 33.38 6.03 29.39
C VAL A 118 32.02 5.76 30.02
N LEU A 119 31.61 6.61 30.98
CA LEU A 119 30.30 6.57 31.58
C LEU A 119 29.37 7.56 30.85
N VAL A 120 28.31 7.03 30.22
CA VAL A 120 27.23 7.81 29.63
C VAL A 120 26.03 7.79 30.57
N ARG A 121 25.73 8.90 31.22
CA ARG A 121 24.64 9.01 32.19
C ARG A 121 23.67 10.11 31.81
N ASN A 122 22.36 9.82 31.89
CA ASN A 122 21.30 10.78 31.61
C ASN A 122 21.42 11.47 30.24
N ALA A 123 22.04 10.83 29.28
CA ALA A 123 22.15 11.34 27.93
C ALA A 123 20.81 11.26 27.19
N ASN A 124 20.57 12.19 26.29
CA ASN A 124 19.38 12.22 25.47
C ASN A 124 19.76 12.18 23.99
N MET A 125 19.42 11.07 23.31
CA MET A 125 19.70 10.85 21.88
C MET A 125 21.17 11.02 21.50
N LEU A 126 22.08 10.55 22.37
CA LEU A 126 23.51 10.58 22.09
C LEU A 126 23.86 9.53 21.01
N PRO A 127 24.57 9.90 19.91
CA PRO A 127 24.95 8.93 18.89
C PRO A 127 25.99 7.93 19.42
N MET A 128 25.75 6.64 19.17
CA MET A 128 26.70 5.57 19.54
C MET A 128 28.05 5.72 18.83
N SER A 129 28.03 6.16 17.57
CA SER A 129 29.26 6.46 16.82
C SER A 129 30.12 7.52 17.50
N GLY A 130 29.50 8.51 18.14
CA GLY A 130 30.19 9.52 18.94
C GLY A 130 30.87 8.93 20.17
N ILE A 131 30.22 8.01 20.87
CA ILE A 131 30.76 7.31 22.02
C ILE A 131 31.95 6.43 21.59
N LEU A 132 31.77 5.65 20.52
CA LEU A 132 32.82 4.79 19.97
C LEU A 132 34.01 5.56 19.37
N GLY A 133 33.82 6.83 19.02
CA GLY A 133 34.87 7.72 18.56
C GLY A 133 35.88 8.11 19.66
N ILE A 134 35.53 7.84 20.92
CA ILE A 134 36.42 8.06 22.06
C ILE A 134 37.24 6.80 22.27
N ASN A 135 38.54 6.97 22.47
CA ASN A 135 39.39 5.86 22.86
C ASN A 135 39.04 5.43 24.29
N HIS A 136 38.46 4.23 24.47
CA HIS A 136 37.87 3.75 25.72
C HIS A 136 38.30 2.31 26.01
N GLU A 137 38.34 1.94 27.28
CA GLU A 137 38.50 0.56 27.72
C GLU A 137 37.10 -0.07 27.85
N ASN A 138 36.22 0.56 28.60
CA ASN A 138 34.84 0.09 28.79
C ASN A 138 33.83 1.21 28.52
N ILE A 139 32.65 0.84 28.03
CA ILE A 139 31.49 1.73 27.91
C ILE A 139 30.47 1.35 28.98
N ILE A 140 30.02 2.33 29.75
CA ILE A 140 28.96 2.18 30.74
C ILE A 140 27.81 3.10 30.34
N LEU A 141 26.65 2.52 30.06
CA LEU A 141 25.43 3.24 29.74
C LEU A 141 24.49 3.23 30.94
N GLU A 142 24.09 4.41 31.44
CA GLU A 142 23.26 4.53 32.62
C GLU A 142 22.11 5.50 32.39
N ASN A 143 20.85 5.02 32.53
CA ASN A 143 19.65 5.83 32.43
C ASN A 143 19.64 6.80 31.22
N SER A 144 19.98 6.30 30.04
CA SER A 144 20.28 7.14 28.87
C SER A 144 19.52 6.70 27.64
N SER A 145 19.23 7.66 26.78
CA SER A 145 18.69 7.43 25.44
C SER A 145 19.83 7.56 24.42
N ILE A 146 20.06 6.52 23.66
CA ILE A 146 21.20 6.42 22.72
C ILE A 146 20.65 6.24 21.29
N LEU A 147 21.13 7.05 20.36
CA LEU A 147 20.92 6.80 18.94
C LEU A 147 21.92 5.74 18.48
N PHE A 148 21.42 4.55 18.15
CA PHE A 148 22.24 3.45 17.67
C PHE A 148 22.45 3.58 16.15
N ASP A 149 23.50 4.30 15.78
CA ASP A 149 23.85 4.67 14.40
C ASP A 149 25.04 3.89 13.85
N VAL A 150 25.40 2.77 14.50
CA VAL A 150 26.49 1.88 14.09
C VAL A 150 25.96 0.55 13.59
N ASN A 151 26.75 -0.14 12.76
CA ASN A 151 26.35 -1.40 12.13
C ASN A 151 26.97 -2.65 12.81
N THR A 152 27.66 -2.46 13.92
CA THR A 152 28.34 -3.54 14.65
C THR A 152 27.85 -3.59 16.09
N PRO A 153 27.82 -4.78 16.69
CA PRO A 153 27.50 -4.90 18.11
C PRO A 153 28.51 -4.15 18.97
N VAL A 154 28.01 -3.52 20.03
CA VAL A 154 28.85 -2.74 20.94
C VAL A 154 28.91 -3.46 22.29
N MET A 155 30.11 -3.57 22.85
CA MET A 155 30.31 -4.01 24.23
C MET A 155 30.03 -2.86 25.17
N ALA A 156 29.04 -3.01 26.06
CA ALA A 156 28.68 -1.96 27.00
C ALA A 156 28.03 -2.53 28.24
N THR A 157 28.46 -2.10 29.41
CA THR A 157 27.77 -2.36 30.67
C THR A 157 26.56 -1.44 30.79
N VAL A 158 25.36 -2.01 31.04
CA VAL A 158 24.14 -1.23 31.19
C VAL A 158 23.73 -1.15 32.64
N ARG A 159 23.41 0.06 33.09
CA ARG A 159 22.88 0.34 34.45
C ARG A 159 21.55 1.10 34.34
N GLY A 160 20.55 0.63 35.09
CA GLY A 160 19.21 1.21 35.01
C GLY A 160 18.54 1.02 33.66
N ASN A 161 17.85 2.02 33.15
CA ASN A 161 17.10 1.96 31.89
C ASN A 161 17.88 2.63 30.75
N VAL A 162 18.07 1.92 29.64
CA VAL A 162 18.70 2.46 28.44
C VAL A 162 17.75 2.25 27.26
N ASP A 163 17.43 3.35 26.57
CA ASP A 163 16.63 3.32 25.35
C ASP A 163 17.53 3.44 24.13
N LEU A 164 17.54 2.42 23.27
CA LEU A 164 18.24 2.43 21.99
C LEU A 164 17.30 2.84 20.88
N TYR A 165 17.54 4.01 20.30
CA TYR A 165 16.80 4.50 19.14
C TYR A 165 17.51 4.09 17.86
N ILE A 166 16.80 3.41 16.96
CA ILE A 166 17.33 2.89 15.69
C ILE A 166 16.51 3.47 14.54
N ASP A 167 17.19 4.11 13.58
CA ASP A 167 16.50 4.69 12.42
C ASP A 167 16.03 3.62 11.42
N ASP A 168 16.82 2.55 11.23
CA ASP A 168 16.48 1.44 10.34
C ASP A 168 16.88 0.10 10.96
N ILE A 169 15.88 -0.56 11.54
CA ILE A 169 16.09 -1.85 12.21
C ILE A 169 16.31 -3.01 11.25
N SER A 170 15.96 -2.87 9.97
CA SER A 170 16.12 -3.97 9.00
C SER A 170 17.57 -4.45 8.88
N ARG A 171 18.54 -3.56 9.22
CA ARG A 171 19.97 -3.86 9.26
C ARG A 171 20.37 -4.78 10.40
N PHE A 172 19.51 -4.91 11.44
CA PHE A 172 19.85 -5.55 12.70
C PHE A 172 19.05 -6.82 12.97
N ALA A 173 18.22 -7.27 12.03
CA ALA A 173 17.38 -8.46 12.23
C ALA A 173 18.23 -9.68 12.63
N GLY A 174 18.02 -10.20 13.84
CA GLY A 174 18.78 -11.31 14.42
C GLY A 174 20.24 -10.97 14.78
N THR A 175 20.64 -9.70 14.71
CA THR A 175 22.00 -9.25 15.04
C THR A 175 22.05 -8.72 16.46
N PRO A 176 23.08 -9.06 17.28
CA PRO A 176 23.25 -8.46 18.60
C PRO A 176 23.52 -6.96 18.48
N LEU A 177 22.88 -6.16 19.33
CA LEU A 177 23.07 -4.71 19.42
C LEU A 177 24.09 -4.37 20.49
N LEU A 178 23.83 -4.81 21.74
CA LEU A 178 24.73 -4.63 22.86
C LEU A 178 25.15 -6.01 23.39
N ARG A 179 26.41 -6.11 23.82
CA ARG A 179 27.00 -7.30 24.44
C ARG A 179 27.49 -6.97 25.84
N ASP A 180 27.54 -7.96 26.70
CA ASP A 180 28.04 -7.89 28.07
C ASP A 180 27.32 -6.83 28.92
N ILE A 181 25.99 -6.74 28.75
CA ILE A 181 25.18 -5.71 29.41
C ILE A 181 25.07 -5.83 30.93
N GLY A 182 25.41 -7.00 31.48
CA GLY A 182 25.27 -7.30 32.91
C GLY A 182 23.85 -7.48 33.40
N ASP A 183 23.69 -7.99 34.61
CA ASP A 183 22.40 -8.40 35.18
C ASP A 183 21.50 -7.23 35.68
N THR A 184 22.02 -6.01 35.77
CA THR A 184 21.32 -4.90 36.44
C THR A 184 20.64 -3.91 35.51
N GLY A 185 20.88 -4.04 34.21
CA GLY A 185 20.38 -3.11 33.20
C GLY A 185 19.15 -3.58 32.48
N ARG A 186 18.32 -2.63 32.04
CA ARG A 186 17.20 -2.86 31.13
C ARG A 186 17.43 -2.09 29.85
N VAL A 187 17.30 -2.77 28.71
CA VAL A 187 17.41 -2.15 27.41
C VAL A 187 16.08 -2.22 26.69
N SER A 188 15.60 -1.07 26.23
CA SER A 188 14.47 -0.95 25.32
C SER A 188 14.97 -0.56 23.95
N VAL A 189 14.50 -1.21 22.89
CA VAL A 189 14.78 -0.80 21.51
C VAL A 189 13.58 -0.08 20.94
N ILE A 190 13.81 1.12 20.45
CA ILE A 190 12.80 2.00 19.87
C ILE A 190 13.25 2.30 18.44
N ALA A 191 12.44 1.91 17.45
CA ALA A 191 12.73 2.24 16.05
C ALA A 191 11.54 2.93 15.39
N ASN A 192 11.83 3.81 14.46
CA ASN A 192 10.83 4.39 13.58
C ASN A 192 10.59 3.40 12.44
N LEU A 193 9.51 2.63 12.53
CA LEU A 193 9.13 1.67 11.51
C LEU A 193 8.28 2.38 10.44
N SER A 194 8.76 2.37 9.22
CA SER A 194 8.00 2.90 8.08
C SER A 194 6.76 2.05 7.77
N ASN A 195 6.84 0.74 8.01
CA ASN A 195 5.72 -0.16 7.82
C ASN A 195 4.95 -0.34 9.14
N PRO A 196 3.68 0.06 9.20
CA PRO A 196 2.88 0.00 10.42
C PRO A 196 2.55 -1.44 10.88
N LEU A 197 2.78 -2.43 10.04
CA LEU A 197 2.57 -3.85 10.35
C LEU A 197 3.79 -4.51 11.00
N MET A 198 4.89 -3.77 11.10
CA MET A 198 6.09 -4.29 11.71
C MET A 198 6.17 -3.85 13.17
N ALA A 199 6.67 -4.74 14.00
CA ALA A 199 6.95 -4.50 15.41
C ALA A 199 8.38 -4.93 15.73
N ILE A 200 8.94 -4.31 16.76
CA ILE A 200 10.25 -4.70 17.27
C ILE A 200 10.05 -5.72 18.37
N HIS A 201 10.72 -6.84 18.25
CA HIS A 201 10.85 -7.83 19.29
C HIS A 201 12.26 -7.79 19.86
N THR A 202 12.40 -7.30 21.10
CA THR A 202 13.67 -7.24 21.82
C THR A 202 13.78 -8.43 22.77
N TYR A 203 14.91 -9.11 22.75
CA TYR A 203 15.20 -10.19 23.69
C TYR A 203 16.66 -10.16 24.12
N ALA A 204 16.91 -10.63 25.33
CA ALA A 204 18.26 -10.78 25.86
C ALA A 204 18.60 -12.27 25.96
N ARG A 205 19.81 -12.62 25.58
CA ARG A 205 20.38 -13.95 25.69
C ARG A 205 21.87 -13.85 25.97
N ASP A 206 22.33 -14.54 27.03
CA ASP A 206 23.76 -14.57 27.40
C ASP A 206 24.37 -13.15 27.49
N ASP A 207 23.76 -12.28 28.29
CA ASP A 207 24.14 -10.86 28.49
C ASP A 207 24.21 -10.03 27.19
N THR A 208 23.55 -10.48 26.17
CA THR A 208 23.52 -9.81 24.87
C THR A 208 22.08 -9.44 24.49
N VAL A 209 21.88 -8.21 24.06
CA VAL A 209 20.58 -7.69 23.58
C VAL A 209 20.52 -7.82 22.08
N TYR A 210 19.44 -8.45 21.64
CA TYR A 210 19.06 -8.60 20.25
C TYR A 210 17.79 -7.83 19.97
N ALA A 211 17.61 -7.39 18.74
CA ALA A 211 16.33 -6.91 18.25
C ALA A 211 16.03 -7.52 16.89
N ASP A 212 14.82 -8.03 16.75
CA ASP A 212 14.28 -8.54 15.51
C ASP A 212 13.11 -7.68 15.07
N MET A 213 13.02 -7.47 13.78
CA MET A 213 11.83 -6.93 13.16
C MET A 213 10.88 -8.09 12.88
N VAL A 214 9.75 -8.10 13.56
CA VAL A 214 8.72 -9.12 13.38
C VAL A 214 7.47 -8.47 12.83
N ARG A 215 6.77 -9.20 11.95
CA ARG A 215 5.46 -8.74 11.49
C ARG A 215 4.46 -8.84 12.64
N GLU A 216 3.81 -7.75 12.98
CA GLU A 216 2.68 -7.76 13.91
C GLU A 216 1.48 -8.42 13.23
N THR A 217 1.10 -9.59 13.72
CA THR A 217 -0.05 -10.33 13.23
C THR A 217 -1.33 -10.01 14.00
N ASP A 218 -1.20 -9.33 15.12
CA ASP A 218 -2.33 -8.85 15.89
C ASP A 218 -2.71 -7.44 15.46
N TYR A 219 -3.50 -7.36 14.41
CA TYR A 219 -3.99 -6.09 13.87
C TYR A 219 -4.80 -5.25 14.88
N SER A 220 -5.31 -5.86 15.96
CA SER A 220 -6.00 -5.12 17.03
C SER A 220 -5.08 -4.15 17.76
N LYS A 221 -3.79 -4.44 17.83
CA LYS A 221 -2.80 -3.55 18.44
C LYS A 221 -2.50 -2.33 17.56
N ILE A 222 -2.57 -2.52 16.24
CA ILE A 222 -2.28 -1.48 15.25
C ILE A 222 -3.50 -0.58 15.04
N LEU A 223 -4.69 -1.18 15.08
CA LEU A 223 -5.96 -0.56 14.73
C LEU A 223 -6.82 -0.43 15.98
N LYS A 224 -6.48 0.50 16.83
CA LYS A 224 -7.06 0.66 18.18
C LYS A 224 -8.58 0.86 18.19
N ASP A 225 -9.20 1.27 17.08
CA ASP A 225 -10.58 1.79 17.08
C ASP A 225 -11.57 0.99 16.26
N ASP A 226 -11.16 -0.09 15.57
CA ASP A 226 -12.13 -0.72 14.68
C ASP A 226 -11.86 -2.20 14.49
N THR A 227 -12.89 -3.03 14.71
CA THR A 227 -13.10 -4.04 13.72
C THR A 227 -12.80 -5.47 14.10
N GLY A 228 -13.62 -6.02 14.95
CA GLY A 228 -13.74 -7.48 15.07
C GLY A 228 -13.95 -8.17 13.72
N ALA A 229 -14.58 -7.49 12.77
CA ALA A 229 -14.80 -7.99 11.41
C ALA A 229 -13.51 -8.13 10.61
N PHE A 230 -12.62 -7.11 10.64
CA PHE A 230 -11.35 -7.16 9.91
C PHE A 230 -10.36 -8.17 10.51
N ILE A 231 -10.28 -8.23 11.83
CA ILE A 231 -9.44 -9.20 12.53
C ILE A 231 -9.85 -10.63 12.15
N ASN A 232 -11.16 -10.89 12.06
CA ASN A 232 -11.65 -12.17 11.61
C ASN A 232 -11.32 -12.44 10.13
N LEU A 233 -11.42 -11.44 9.27
CA LEU A 233 -11.04 -11.53 7.87
C LEU A 233 -9.58 -11.98 7.72
N VAL A 234 -8.65 -11.27 8.36
CA VAL A 234 -7.21 -11.57 8.24
C VAL A 234 -6.81 -12.87 8.94
N ARG A 235 -7.51 -13.25 9.99
CA ARG A 235 -7.26 -14.52 10.69
C ARG A 235 -7.49 -15.75 9.80
N TYR A 236 -8.35 -15.63 8.79
CA TYR A 236 -8.66 -16.69 7.83
C TYR A 236 -7.97 -16.52 6.47
N ALA A 237 -7.42 -15.34 6.19
CA ALA A 237 -6.67 -15.12 4.97
C ALA A 237 -5.37 -15.93 4.97
N ARG A 238 -5.07 -16.56 3.84
CA ARG A 238 -3.81 -17.29 3.67
C ARG A 238 -2.64 -16.33 3.47
N PRO A 239 -1.41 -16.66 3.91
CA PRO A 239 -0.26 -15.75 3.75
C PRO A 239 0.02 -15.30 2.32
N ASN A 240 -0.42 -16.08 1.32
CA ASN A 240 -0.23 -15.78 -0.09
C ASN A 240 -1.41 -15.06 -0.74
N ASP A 241 -2.47 -14.79 -0.01
CA ASP A 241 -3.63 -14.08 -0.54
C ASP A 241 -3.25 -12.65 -0.93
N LYS A 242 -3.84 -12.14 -1.98
CA LYS A 242 -3.61 -10.77 -2.45
C LYS A 242 -3.89 -9.72 -1.37
N LEU A 243 -4.92 -9.94 -0.57
CA LEU A 243 -5.24 -9.07 0.56
C LEU A 243 -4.07 -8.99 1.55
N VAL A 244 -3.50 -10.14 1.94
CA VAL A 244 -2.37 -10.19 2.86
C VAL A 244 -1.16 -9.50 2.24
N ARG A 245 -0.87 -9.74 0.97
CA ARG A 245 0.23 -9.07 0.26
C ARG A 245 0.01 -7.55 0.15
N ALA A 246 -1.22 -7.12 -0.12
CA ALA A 246 -1.56 -5.70 -0.16
C ALA A 246 -1.42 -5.02 1.22
N LEU A 247 -1.80 -5.71 2.30
CA LEU A 247 -1.59 -5.25 3.66
C LEU A 247 -0.09 -5.20 4.01
N ASP A 248 0.68 -6.20 3.59
CA ASP A 248 2.12 -6.27 3.83
C ASP A 248 2.91 -5.21 3.07
N SER A 249 2.41 -4.76 1.93
CA SER A 249 3.02 -3.70 1.13
C SER A 249 2.70 -2.29 1.63
N ALA A 250 1.76 -2.14 2.57
CA ALA A 250 1.42 -0.84 3.11
C ALA A 250 2.60 -0.20 3.83
N THR A 251 2.99 1.00 3.41
CA THR A 251 4.13 1.76 3.96
C THR A 251 3.70 2.81 4.98
N SER A 252 2.40 3.01 5.15
CA SER A 252 1.85 4.01 6.05
C SER A 252 0.50 3.58 6.63
N MET A 253 0.13 4.15 7.79
CA MET A 253 -1.19 3.93 8.40
C MET A 253 -2.37 4.36 7.52
N PRO A 254 -2.32 5.49 6.79
CA PRO A 254 -3.37 5.84 5.84
C PRO A 254 -3.56 4.79 4.73
N GLU A 255 -2.47 4.28 4.18
CA GLU A 255 -2.49 3.25 3.14
C GLU A 255 -3.05 1.93 3.68
N LEU A 256 -2.60 1.50 4.87
CA LEU A 256 -3.14 0.33 5.55
C LEU A 256 -4.65 0.47 5.78
N ARG A 257 -5.12 1.60 6.31
CA ARG A 257 -6.55 1.88 6.53
C ARG A 257 -7.33 1.92 5.22
N HIS A 258 -6.73 2.44 4.14
CA HIS A 258 -7.35 2.44 2.81
C HIS A 258 -7.54 1.01 2.30
N THR A 259 -6.49 0.19 2.32
CA THR A 259 -6.55 -1.23 1.94
C THR A 259 -7.59 -1.98 2.76
N MET A 260 -7.61 -1.75 4.07
CA MET A 260 -8.64 -2.32 4.95
C MET A 260 -10.05 -1.87 4.60
N SER A 261 -10.25 -0.57 4.39
CA SER A 261 -11.59 -0.05 4.09
C SER A 261 -12.12 -0.60 2.77
N ARG A 262 -11.25 -0.86 1.81
CA ARG A 262 -11.60 -1.55 0.57
C ARG A 262 -12.02 -3.01 0.84
N SER A 263 -11.25 -3.75 1.63
CA SER A 263 -11.52 -5.15 1.94
C SER A 263 -12.79 -5.35 2.79
N THR A 264 -13.08 -4.42 3.72
CA THR A 264 -14.29 -4.48 4.56
C THR A 264 -15.56 -4.02 3.84
N ARG A 265 -15.40 -3.29 2.73
CA ARG A 265 -16.52 -2.81 1.89
C ARG A 265 -16.78 -3.68 0.68
N ILE A 266 -16.20 -4.88 0.58
CA ILE A 266 -16.61 -5.83 -0.45
C ILE A 266 -18.08 -6.12 -0.20
N ASN A 267 -18.92 -5.43 -0.96
CA ASN A 267 -20.30 -5.76 -1.08
C ASN A 267 -20.37 -6.98 -2.01
N PRO A 268 -20.86 -8.16 -1.55
CA PRO A 268 -20.93 -9.34 -2.39
C PRO A 268 -21.62 -9.09 -3.74
N ILE A 269 -22.51 -8.11 -3.79
CA ILE A 269 -23.18 -7.71 -5.04
C ILE A 269 -22.18 -7.19 -6.09
N ASN A 270 -21.03 -6.67 -5.70
CA ASN A 270 -19.99 -6.24 -6.64
C ASN A 270 -19.37 -7.42 -7.42
N LEU A 271 -19.44 -8.64 -6.89
CA LEU A 271 -19.04 -9.85 -7.59
C LEU A 271 -19.94 -10.13 -8.80
N MET A 272 -21.16 -9.59 -8.78
CA MET A 272 -22.09 -9.69 -9.89
C MET A 272 -21.86 -8.65 -11.00
N ARG A 273 -20.91 -7.72 -10.84
CA ARG A 273 -20.59 -6.71 -11.84
C ARG A 273 -20.22 -7.34 -13.21
N PRO A 274 -19.32 -8.33 -13.30
CA PRO A 274 -19.05 -9.01 -14.58
C PRO A 274 -20.31 -9.65 -15.17
N VAL A 275 -21.17 -10.26 -14.34
CA VAL A 275 -22.39 -10.91 -14.79
C VAL A 275 -23.41 -9.90 -15.34
N ARG A 276 -23.51 -8.71 -14.73
CA ARG A 276 -24.32 -7.61 -15.26
C ARG A 276 -23.80 -7.09 -16.59
N THR A 277 -22.49 -6.97 -16.72
CA THR A 277 -21.86 -6.55 -17.98
C THR A 277 -22.27 -7.48 -19.15
N ILE A 278 -22.42 -8.76 -18.91
CA ILE A 278 -22.96 -9.69 -19.94
C ILE A 278 -24.35 -9.25 -20.39
N SER A 279 -25.26 -8.96 -19.44
CA SER A 279 -26.63 -8.52 -19.78
C SER A 279 -26.66 -7.19 -20.55
N ASP A 280 -25.76 -6.27 -20.21
CA ASP A 280 -25.62 -5.00 -20.90
C ASP A 280 -25.19 -5.21 -22.37
N PHE A 281 -24.26 -6.14 -22.62
CA PHE A 281 -23.85 -6.48 -23.98
C PHE A 281 -24.89 -7.33 -24.74
N ILE A 282 -25.62 -8.20 -24.06
CA ILE A 282 -26.75 -8.93 -24.65
C ILE A 282 -27.76 -7.93 -25.22
N ASP A 283 -27.99 -6.85 -24.50
CA ASP A 283 -28.91 -5.79 -24.87
C ASP A 283 -28.40 -4.93 -26.05
N LEU A 284 -27.09 -4.66 -26.08
CA LEU A 284 -26.44 -3.94 -27.17
C LEU A 284 -26.29 -4.80 -28.42
N TYR A 285 -26.07 -6.09 -28.27
CA TYR A 285 -25.73 -7.03 -29.32
C TYR A 285 -26.91 -7.25 -30.31
N LYS A 286 -28.13 -6.97 -29.93
CA LYS A 286 -29.28 -7.40 -30.72
C LYS A 286 -29.61 -6.42 -31.83
N ASN A 287 -29.26 -6.86 -33.01
CA ASN A 287 -29.83 -6.27 -34.21
C ASN A 287 -31.36 -6.37 -34.14
N PRO A 288 -32.10 -5.26 -34.27
CA PRO A 288 -33.55 -5.28 -34.33
C PRO A 288 -34.15 -6.00 -35.57
N ALA A 289 -33.30 -6.60 -36.40
CA ALA A 289 -33.78 -7.40 -37.50
C ALA A 289 -34.47 -8.67 -36.99
N MET A 290 -35.59 -9.00 -37.62
CA MET A 290 -36.30 -10.24 -37.36
C MET A 290 -35.37 -11.46 -37.43
N PRO A 291 -35.45 -12.39 -36.46
CA PRO A 291 -34.68 -13.60 -36.53
C PRO A 291 -35.12 -14.41 -37.76
N HIS A 292 -34.16 -14.92 -38.52
CA HIS A 292 -34.46 -15.94 -39.49
C HIS A 292 -34.79 -17.25 -38.74
N SER A 293 -35.59 -18.12 -39.33
CA SER A 293 -35.77 -19.46 -38.79
C SER A 293 -34.44 -20.22 -38.95
N GLY A 294 -33.86 -20.65 -37.82
CA GLY A 294 -32.56 -21.29 -37.88
C GLY A 294 -31.91 -21.42 -36.50
N VAL A 295 -30.66 -21.90 -36.54
CA VAL A 295 -29.82 -22.07 -35.37
C VAL A 295 -28.53 -21.29 -35.55
N SER A 296 -27.98 -20.79 -34.48
CA SER A 296 -26.65 -20.19 -34.47
C SER A 296 -25.80 -20.67 -33.31
N THR A 297 -24.48 -20.51 -33.43
CA THR A 297 -23.53 -20.64 -32.33
C THR A 297 -22.62 -19.43 -32.34
N ALA A 298 -22.23 -18.98 -31.14
CA ALA A 298 -21.39 -17.82 -30.98
C ALA A 298 -20.35 -18.04 -29.87
N GLY A 299 -19.14 -17.54 -30.09
CA GLY A 299 -18.14 -17.32 -29.06
C GLY A 299 -18.04 -15.86 -28.76
N THR A 300 -17.99 -15.52 -27.48
CA THR A 300 -17.91 -14.12 -27.00
C THR A 300 -16.78 -13.97 -26.01
N VAL A 301 -16.00 -12.91 -26.15
CA VAL A 301 -15.03 -12.46 -25.14
C VAL A 301 -15.40 -11.04 -24.73
N ILE A 302 -15.51 -10.81 -23.42
CA ILE A 302 -15.69 -9.48 -22.85
C ILE A 302 -14.46 -9.20 -21.98
N TYR A 303 -13.85 -8.06 -22.18
CA TYR A 303 -12.69 -7.59 -21.44
C TYR A 303 -12.98 -6.27 -20.75
N ASN A 304 -12.56 -6.20 -19.48
CA ASN A 304 -12.50 -4.98 -18.68
C ASN A 304 -11.16 -4.97 -17.92
N SER A 305 -10.73 -3.85 -17.36
CA SER A 305 -9.50 -3.79 -16.56
C SER A 305 -9.49 -4.78 -15.39
N ASP A 306 -10.66 -5.09 -14.84
CA ASP A 306 -10.84 -5.85 -13.61
C ASP A 306 -11.27 -7.31 -13.87
N PHE A 307 -11.71 -7.64 -15.10
CA PHE A 307 -12.19 -8.98 -15.42
C PHE A 307 -12.13 -9.32 -16.91
N THR A 308 -12.10 -10.62 -17.18
CA THR A 308 -12.31 -11.18 -18.51
C THR A 308 -13.45 -12.21 -18.43
N ILE A 309 -14.34 -12.20 -19.42
CA ILE A 309 -15.43 -13.16 -19.55
C ILE A 309 -15.32 -13.84 -20.91
N GLU A 310 -15.38 -15.15 -20.90
CA GLU A 310 -15.40 -15.96 -22.12
C GLU A 310 -16.69 -16.79 -22.10
N THR A 311 -17.46 -16.74 -23.18
CA THR A 311 -18.66 -17.56 -23.31
C THR A 311 -18.73 -18.24 -24.68
N ILE A 312 -19.35 -19.39 -24.69
CA ILE A 312 -19.81 -20.06 -25.88
C ILE A 312 -21.32 -20.31 -25.74
N GLY A 313 -22.06 -20.04 -26.79
CA GLY A 313 -23.50 -20.15 -26.76
C GLY A 313 -24.10 -20.53 -28.09
N GLY A 314 -25.37 -20.71 -28.09
CA GLY A 314 -26.15 -20.94 -29.30
C GLY A 314 -27.58 -20.44 -29.13
N ASP A 315 -28.22 -20.22 -30.25
CA ASP A 315 -29.63 -19.81 -30.28
C ASP A 315 -30.45 -20.59 -31.30
N VAL A 316 -31.74 -20.60 -31.07
CA VAL A 316 -32.74 -21.07 -32.01
C VAL A 316 -33.78 -19.94 -32.20
N GLY A 317 -33.98 -19.53 -33.46
CA GLY A 317 -34.94 -18.52 -33.84
C GLY A 317 -36.00 -19.06 -34.76
N ALA A 318 -37.20 -18.49 -34.71
CA ALA A 318 -38.27 -18.76 -35.58
C ALA A 318 -39.03 -17.48 -35.97
N LYS A 319 -39.28 -17.31 -37.25
CA LYS A 319 -40.23 -16.33 -37.82
C LYS A 319 -41.64 -16.90 -37.72
N ILE A 320 -42.49 -16.32 -36.88
CA ILE A 320 -43.84 -16.78 -36.63
C ILE A 320 -44.81 -16.23 -37.69
N THR A 321 -44.63 -14.95 -38.01
CA THR A 321 -45.36 -14.23 -39.08
C THR A 321 -44.36 -13.33 -39.81
N ASP A 322 -44.80 -12.67 -40.88
CA ASP A 322 -43.95 -11.71 -41.60
C ASP A 322 -43.47 -10.54 -40.71
N SER A 323 -44.17 -10.22 -39.67
CA SER A 323 -43.84 -9.10 -38.75
C SER A 323 -43.51 -9.53 -37.36
N PHE A 324 -43.55 -10.82 -37.02
CA PHE A 324 -43.31 -11.29 -35.65
C PHE A 324 -42.39 -12.50 -35.62
N GLY A 325 -41.39 -12.48 -34.73
CA GLY A 325 -40.48 -13.61 -34.52
C GLY A 325 -40.11 -13.80 -33.07
N VAL A 326 -39.61 -14.98 -32.76
CA VAL A 326 -39.10 -15.36 -31.44
C VAL A 326 -37.71 -15.98 -31.53
N LYS A 327 -36.97 -15.89 -30.44
CA LYS A 327 -35.66 -16.47 -30.35
C LYS A 327 -35.37 -16.88 -28.91
N ILE A 328 -34.68 -17.99 -28.74
CA ILE A 328 -34.13 -18.42 -27.44
C ILE A 328 -32.64 -18.61 -27.62
N ASP A 329 -31.87 -17.99 -26.79
CA ASP A 329 -30.42 -18.19 -26.68
C ASP A 329 -30.02 -18.75 -25.31
N GLY A 330 -28.99 -19.61 -25.33
CA GLY A 330 -28.35 -20.12 -24.14
C GLY A 330 -26.84 -20.07 -24.29
N TYR A 331 -26.14 -19.88 -23.17
CA TYR A 331 -24.68 -19.86 -23.15
C TYR A 331 -24.11 -20.44 -21.86
N VAL A 332 -22.89 -20.92 -21.98
CA VAL A 332 -22.03 -21.26 -20.84
C VAL A 332 -20.73 -20.50 -20.96
N GLY A 333 -20.08 -20.26 -19.85
CA GLY A 333 -18.82 -19.50 -19.89
C GLY A 333 -18.07 -19.48 -18.58
N ARG A 334 -17.04 -18.64 -18.56
CA ARG A 334 -16.19 -18.42 -17.40
C ARG A 334 -15.92 -16.93 -17.23
N ILE A 335 -15.83 -16.54 -15.98
CA ILE A 335 -15.30 -15.24 -15.54
C ILE A 335 -13.98 -15.51 -14.86
N ASP A 336 -12.96 -14.72 -15.23
CA ASP A 336 -11.74 -14.54 -14.47
C ASP A 336 -11.66 -13.06 -14.11
N ALA A 337 -11.69 -12.74 -12.83
CA ALA A 337 -11.69 -11.38 -12.34
C ALA A 337 -10.59 -11.17 -11.30
N SER A 338 -10.03 -9.97 -11.31
CA SER A 338 -8.90 -9.62 -10.50
C SER A 338 -8.95 -8.13 -10.19
N ASP A 339 -9.12 -7.79 -8.92
CA ASP A 339 -8.87 -6.45 -8.43
C ASP A 339 -7.58 -6.41 -7.57
N ASP A 340 -7.26 -5.25 -6.99
CA ASP A 340 -6.04 -5.09 -6.17
C ASP A 340 -6.04 -5.97 -4.91
N ILE A 341 -7.17 -6.53 -4.52
CA ILE A 341 -7.37 -7.24 -3.25
C ILE A 341 -7.83 -8.67 -3.45
N ASN A 342 -8.62 -8.96 -4.52
CA ASN A 342 -9.26 -10.25 -4.73
C ASN A 342 -8.99 -10.80 -6.13
N ASP A 343 -8.79 -12.12 -6.19
CA ASP A 343 -8.89 -12.91 -7.40
C ASP A 343 -10.09 -13.84 -7.27
N PHE A 344 -10.96 -13.87 -8.28
CA PHE A 344 -12.03 -14.85 -8.30
C PHE A 344 -12.31 -15.36 -9.71
N ALA A 345 -12.78 -16.58 -9.77
CA ALA A 345 -13.27 -17.19 -10.99
C ALA A 345 -14.72 -17.64 -10.79
N ALA A 346 -15.50 -17.65 -11.86
CA ALA A 346 -16.87 -18.16 -11.83
C ALA A 346 -17.21 -18.88 -13.13
N GLN A 347 -18.00 -19.95 -13.03
CA GLN A 347 -18.65 -20.57 -14.16
C GLN A 347 -20.00 -19.90 -14.38
N LEU A 348 -20.33 -19.67 -15.65
CA LEU A 348 -21.54 -18.98 -16.07
C LEU A 348 -22.49 -19.91 -16.82
N TYR A 349 -23.77 -19.74 -16.56
CA TYR A 349 -24.85 -20.39 -17.29
C TYR A 349 -25.94 -19.35 -17.51
N GLY A 350 -26.32 -19.11 -18.75
CA GLY A 350 -27.35 -18.12 -19.06
C GLY A 350 -28.31 -18.57 -20.16
N ALA A 351 -29.52 -18.03 -20.09
CA ALA A 351 -30.51 -18.17 -21.13
C ALA A 351 -31.33 -16.89 -21.28
N THR A 352 -31.72 -16.57 -22.52
CA THR A 352 -32.57 -15.40 -22.84
C THR A 352 -33.64 -15.78 -23.85
N PHE A 353 -34.83 -15.30 -23.62
CA PHE A 353 -35.93 -15.36 -24.55
C PHE A 353 -36.18 -13.98 -25.16
N HIS A 354 -36.38 -13.94 -26.45
CA HIS A 354 -36.62 -12.71 -27.23
C HIS A 354 -37.87 -12.78 -28.05
N THR A 355 -38.54 -11.65 -28.18
CA THR A 355 -39.58 -11.44 -29.17
C THR A 355 -39.25 -10.24 -30.04
N TYR A 356 -39.54 -10.32 -31.28
CA TYR A 356 -39.26 -9.31 -32.30
C TYR A 356 -40.51 -8.92 -33.04
N TYR A 357 -40.67 -7.64 -33.28
CA TYR A 357 -41.68 -7.09 -34.18
C TYR A 357 -40.97 -6.25 -35.24
N ASP A 358 -41.36 -6.41 -36.49
CA ASP A 358 -40.78 -5.65 -37.60
C ASP A 358 -41.77 -5.64 -38.78
N ASN A 359 -42.26 -4.46 -39.12
CA ASN A 359 -43.15 -4.25 -40.26
C ASN A 359 -42.49 -3.52 -41.43
N GLY A 360 -41.16 -3.37 -41.39
CA GLY A 360 -40.38 -2.68 -42.41
C GLY A 360 -40.10 -1.22 -42.05
N GLU A 361 -41.02 -0.50 -41.43
CA GLU A 361 -40.84 0.90 -40.98
C GLU A 361 -40.52 0.99 -39.50
N LEU A 362 -41.32 0.27 -38.70
CA LEU A 362 -41.18 0.21 -37.25
C LEU A 362 -40.67 -1.17 -36.85
N PHE A 363 -39.79 -1.19 -35.88
CA PHE A 363 -39.36 -2.44 -35.26
C PHE A 363 -39.29 -2.30 -33.73
N GLY A 364 -39.41 -3.43 -33.07
CA GLY A 364 -39.29 -3.51 -31.61
C GLY A 364 -38.75 -4.87 -31.19
N MET A 365 -38.14 -4.87 -30.04
CA MET A 365 -37.65 -6.09 -29.41
C MET A 365 -37.95 -6.05 -27.92
N MET A 366 -38.37 -7.19 -27.40
CA MET A 366 -38.43 -7.42 -25.96
C MET A 366 -37.62 -8.67 -25.64
N HIS A 367 -36.90 -8.65 -24.53
CA HIS A 367 -36.19 -9.83 -24.06
C HIS A 367 -36.33 -9.99 -22.56
N VAL A 368 -36.24 -11.20 -22.08
CA VAL A 368 -36.08 -11.56 -20.68
C VAL A 368 -35.07 -12.70 -20.55
N GLY A 369 -34.23 -12.65 -19.54
CA GLY A 369 -33.20 -13.68 -19.36
C GLY A 369 -32.74 -13.80 -17.93
N ALA A 370 -31.94 -14.83 -17.71
CA ALA A 370 -31.27 -15.07 -16.45
C ALA A 370 -29.86 -15.61 -16.69
N THR A 371 -28.94 -15.21 -15.83
CA THR A 371 -27.58 -15.74 -15.74
C THR A 371 -27.33 -16.21 -14.32
N VAL A 372 -26.78 -17.41 -14.19
CA VAL A 372 -26.28 -17.97 -12.93
C VAL A 372 -24.76 -17.98 -12.99
N ALA A 373 -24.12 -17.45 -11.96
CA ALA A 373 -22.68 -17.50 -11.76
C ALA A 373 -22.39 -18.41 -10.56
N LYS A 374 -21.59 -19.46 -10.79
CA LYS A 374 -21.07 -20.33 -9.75
C LYS A 374 -19.62 -19.94 -9.50
N PHE A 375 -19.37 -19.33 -8.34
CA PHE A 375 -18.03 -18.89 -7.98
C PHE A 375 -17.18 -20.06 -7.51
N ASP A 376 -15.96 -20.17 -8.04
CA ASP A 376 -15.01 -21.25 -7.73
C ASP A 376 -14.08 -20.90 -6.56
N THR A 377 -14.20 -19.70 -6.02
CA THR A 377 -13.28 -19.16 -5.01
C THR A 377 -13.99 -18.94 -3.69
N ASP A 378 -13.28 -19.25 -2.60
CA ASP A 378 -13.71 -18.90 -1.26
C ASP A 378 -13.56 -17.39 -1.06
N PHE A 379 -14.65 -16.70 -0.82
CA PHE A 379 -14.63 -15.28 -0.49
C PHE A 379 -14.61 -15.08 1.00
N VAL A 380 -13.74 -14.19 1.42
CA VAL A 380 -13.79 -13.65 2.77
C VAL A 380 -14.35 -12.24 2.67
N TYR A 381 -15.55 -12.00 3.12
CA TYR A 381 -16.11 -10.65 3.18
C TYR A 381 -16.54 -10.27 4.60
N ALA A 382 -16.30 -9.02 4.93
CA ALA A 382 -16.60 -8.48 6.25
C ALA A 382 -18.05 -7.97 6.33
N GLY A 383 -18.99 -8.80 5.99
CA GLY A 383 -20.41 -8.55 6.20
C GLY A 383 -21.00 -9.70 7.03
N ASN A 384 -21.42 -9.46 8.25
CA ASN A 384 -22.09 -10.44 9.11
C ASN A 384 -21.25 -11.63 9.61
N ASN A 385 -19.93 -11.51 9.75
CA ASN A 385 -19.05 -12.55 10.33
C ASN A 385 -19.15 -13.94 9.66
N LYS A 386 -19.48 -14.01 8.38
CA LYS A 386 -19.53 -15.27 7.64
C LYS A 386 -18.47 -15.29 6.56
N ILE A 387 -17.72 -16.38 6.56
CA ILE A 387 -17.01 -16.87 5.38
C ILE A 387 -18.06 -17.66 4.61
N ASP A 388 -18.43 -17.19 3.43
CA ASP A 388 -19.28 -17.96 2.55
C ASP A 388 -18.39 -18.61 1.50
N THR A 389 -18.42 -19.93 1.46
CA THR A 389 -17.70 -20.71 0.48
C THR A 389 -18.54 -20.73 -0.79
N ALA A 390 -18.03 -20.08 -1.85
CA ALA A 390 -18.59 -20.13 -3.20
C ALA A 390 -20.11 -19.86 -3.29
N PRO A 391 -20.60 -18.63 -2.99
CA PRO A 391 -22.01 -18.34 -3.15
C PRO A 391 -22.41 -18.36 -4.62
N ASP A 392 -23.55 -18.98 -4.94
CA ASP A 392 -24.16 -18.83 -6.26
C ASP A 392 -24.71 -17.40 -6.41
N GLY A 393 -24.40 -16.78 -7.54
CA GLY A 393 -24.97 -15.49 -7.94
C GLY A 393 -26.00 -15.67 -9.06
N THR A 394 -27.05 -14.87 -9.05
CA THR A 394 -28.05 -14.85 -10.14
C THR A 394 -28.26 -13.42 -10.62
N ASN A 395 -28.43 -13.25 -11.92
CA ASN A 395 -28.81 -11.99 -12.54
C ASN A 395 -30.02 -12.22 -13.43
N TYR A 396 -31.16 -11.64 -13.08
CA TYR A 396 -32.33 -11.57 -13.93
C TYR A 396 -32.32 -10.26 -14.68
N TYR A 397 -32.56 -10.30 -15.96
CA TYR A 397 -32.54 -9.11 -16.80
C TYR A 397 -33.63 -9.15 -17.86
N GLY A 398 -33.93 -7.97 -18.36
CA GLY A 398 -34.88 -7.81 -19.44
C GLY A 398 -34.82 -6.41 -20.00
N GLY A 399 -35.42 -6.24 -21.15
CA GLY A 399 -35.47 -4.94 -21.79
C GLY A 399 -36.53 -4.90 -22.91
N PHE A 400 -36.81 -3.68 -23.29
CA PHE A 400 -37.68 -3.37 -24.39
C PHE A 400 -37.09 -2.24 -25.21
N SER A 401 -37.09 -2.36 -26.54
CA SER A 401 -36.67 -1.30 -27.44
C SER A 401 -37.64 -1.10 -28.59
N LEU A 402 -37.73 0.13 -29.05
CA LEU A 402 -38.47 0.53 -30.24
C LEU A 402 -37.57 1.35 -31.14
N GLY A 403 -37.74 1.23 -32.45
CA GLY A 403 -37.07 2.05 -33.43
C GLY A 403 -37.89 2.24 -34.68
N ALA A 404 -37.48 3.23 -35.47
CA ALA A 404 -38.08 3.53 -36.76
C ALA A 404 -36.98 3.61 -37.82
N ARG A 405 -37.18 2.97 -38.98
CA ARG A 405 -36.28 3.05 -40.11
C ARG A 405 -36.54 4.29 -40.93
N MET A 406 -35.48 5.05 -41.16
CA MET A 406 -35.46 6.18 -42.04
C MET A 406 -34.40 5.85 -43.13
N ASN A 407 -34.85 5.72 -44.36
CA ASN A 407 -33.95 5.45 -45.47
C ASN A 407 -33.36 6.80 -45.97
N ALA A 408 -32.05 6.92 -45.92
CA ALA A 408 -31.38 8.07 -46.54
C ALA A 408 -31.19 7.87 -48.05
N ASP A 409 -30.95 6.65 -48.46
CA ASP A 409 -30.99 6.14 -49.84
C ASP A 409 -31.14 4.59 -49.80
N ASP A 410 -31.16 3.95 -50.96
CA ASP A 410 -31.32 2.48 -51.02
C ASP A 410 -30.13 1.69 -50.40
N LYS A 411 -29.05 2.39 -50.05
CA LYS A 411 -27.85 1.73 -49.51
C LYS A 411 -27.67 1.90 -47.99
N PHE A 412 -28.23 2.95 -47.44
CA PHE A 412 -28.07 3.27 -46.03
C PHE A 412 -29.44 3.36 -45.34
N VAL A 413 -29.53 2.66 -44.20
CA VAL A 413 -30.69 2.77 -43.31
C VAL A 413 -30.25 3.39 -42.00
N PHE A 414 -30.89 4.46 -41.62
CA PHE A 414 -30.75 5.08 -40.30
C PHE A 414 -31.98 4.71 -39.46
N ALA A 415 -31.72 4.31 -38.23
CA ALA A 415 -32.82 3.92 -37.34
C ALA A 415 -32.56 4.48 -35.94
N PRO A 416 -33.20 5.61 -35.56
CA PRO A 416 -33.28 6.04 -34.18
C PRO A 416 -33.96 4.95 -33.35
N ILE A 417 -33.42 4.70 -32.15
CA ILE A 417 -33.93 3.72 -31.20
C ILE A 417 -34.11 4.37 -29.82
N ALA A 418 -35.07 3.87 -29.07
CA ALA A 418 -35.21 4.17 -27.66
C ALA A 418 -35.62 2.91 -26.92
N GLY A 419 -35.22 2.78 -25.69
CA GLY A 419 -35.55 1.59 -24.92
C GLY A 419 -35.30 1.74 -23.42
N ILE A 420 -35.60 0.67 -22.73
CA ILE A 420 -35.32 0.49 -21.32
C ILE A 420 -34.69 -0.87 -21.06
N THR A 421 -33.71 -0.92 -20.21
CA THR A 421 -33.12 -2.16 -19.69
C THR A 421 -33.29 -2.24 -18.21
N MET A 422 -33.51 -3.42 -17.70
CA MET A 422 -33.68 -3.70 -16.28
C MET A 422 -32.86 -4.93 -15.92
N SER A 423 -32.18 -4.89 -14.77
CA SER A 423 -31.50 -6.04 -14.23
C SER A 423 -31.65 -6.11 -12.71
N ARG A 424 -31.68 -7.33 -12.18
CA ARG A 424 -31.62 -7.60 -10.76
C ARG A 424 -30.62 -8.69 -10.49
N ALA A 425 -29.49 -8.29 -9.93
CA ALA A 425 -28.48 -9.21 -9.48
C ALA A 425 -28.70 -9.58 -8.00
N SER A 426 -28.42 -10.81 -7.66
CA SER A 426 -28.44 -11.30 -6.28
C SER A 426 -27.32 -12.30 -6.04
N VAL A 427 -26.71 -12.22 -4.86
CA VAL A 427 -25.69 -13.14 -4.38
C VAL A 427 -25.82 -13.25 -2.87
N SER A 428 -25.81 -14.46 -2.35
CA SER A 428 -26.12 -14.70 -0.93
C SER A 428 -27.46 -14.05 -0.51
N ASN A 429 -27.43 -13.21 0.50
CA ASN A 429 -28.62 -12.49 1.02
C ASN A 429 -28.74 -11.05 0.51
N GLN A 430 -27.92 -10.67 -0.48
CA GLN A 430 -27.92 -9.32 -1.04
C GLN A 430 -28.51 -9.31 -2.44
N SER A 431 -29.22 -8.29 -2.76
CA SER A 431 -29.71 -8.04 -4.11
C SER A 431 -29.66 -6.56 -4.42
N ASP A 432 -29.40 -6.27 -5.69
CA ASP A 432 -29.39 -4.93 -6.23
C ASP A 432 -30.11 -4.94 -7.58
N ALA A 433 -30.95 -3.93 -7.83
CA ALA A 433 -31.70 -3.77 -9.06
C ALA A 433 -31.28 -2.47 -9.75
N ASP A 434 -31.23 -2.52 -11.06
CA ASP A 434 -30.90 -1.42 -11.92
C ASP A 434 -31.87 -1.31 -13.08
N ALA A 435 -32.24 -0.09 -13.45
CA ALA A 435 -33.09 0.18 -14.59
C ALA A 435 -32.58 1.43 -15.31
N ARG A 436 -32.34 1.32 -16.61
CA ARG A 436 -31.79 2.39 -17.43
C ARG A 436 -32.60 2.59 -18.69
N GLU A 437 -32.95 3.83 -18.96
CA GLU A 437 -33.53 4.23 -20.23
C GLU A 437 -32.39 4.63 -21.16
N TYR A 438 -32.55 4.42 -22.44
CA TYR A 438 -31.57 4.82 -23.44
C TYR A 438 -32.19 5.36 -24.72
N VAL A 439 -31.43 6.17 -25.41
CA VAL A 439 -31.66 6.60 -26.79
C VAL A 439 -30.45 6.30 -27.63
N GLY A 440 -30.64 5.98 -28.89
CA GLY A 440 -29.53 5.64 -29.75
C GLY A 440 -29.85 5.75 -31.24
N LEU A 441 -28.86 5.38 -32.04
CA LEU A 441 -28.94 5.38 -33.48
C LEU A 441 -28.29 4.11 -34.03
N ASN A 442 -29.02 3.40 -34.85
CA ASN A 442 -28.48 2.31 -35.68
C ASN A 442 -28.28 2.81 -37.10
N ILE A 443 -27.17 2.43 -37.69
CA ILE A 443 -26.84 2.66 -39.08
C ILE A 443 -26.50 1.32 -39.69
N THR A 444 -27.18 0.94 -40.77
CA THR A 444 -26.87 -0.28 -41.51
C THR A 444 -26.69 -0.01 -43.00
N THR A 445 -25.79 -0.73 -43.62
CA THR A 445 -25.60 -0.71 -45.06
C THR A 445 -25.35 -2.13 -45.55
N GLY A 446 -25.86 -2.46 -46.72
CA GLY A 446 -25.73 -3.77 -47.32
C GLY A 446 -25.08 -3.69 -48.70
N ALA A 447 -24.35 -4.74 -49.03
CA ALA A 447 -23.76 -4.99 -50.36
C ALA A 447 -23.87 -6.49 -50.65
N GLY A 448 -23.79 -6.86 -51.91
CA GLY A 448 -23.80 -8.30 -52.25
C GLY A 448 -23.40 -8.55 -53.69
N ASP A 449 -23.06 -9.78 -53.97
CA ASP A 449 -22.83 -10.30 -55.31
C ASP A 449 -23.79 -11.47 -55.60
N ALA A 450 -23.52 -12.24 -56.65
CA ALA A 450 -24.37 -13.36 -57.06
C ALA A 450 -24.37 -14.54 -56.06
N HIS A 451 -23.45 -14.56 -55.11
CA HIS A 451 -23.25 -15.69 -54.18
C HIS A 451 -23.36 -15.31 -52.71
N LEU A 452 -22.91 -14.09 -52.34
CA LEU A 452 -22.79 -13.62 -50.97
C LEU A 452 -23.46 -12.26 -50.76
N LYS A 453 -24.10 -12.09 -49.61
CA LYS A 453 -24.61 -10.83 -49.11
C LYS A 453 -23.74 -10.38 -47.95
N TYR A 454 -23.39 -9.11 -47.90
CA TYR A 454 -22.61 -8.44 -46.86
C TYR A 454 -23.48 -7.41 -46.20
N GLU A 455 -23.45 -7.33 -44.90
CA GLU A 455 -24.11 -6.28 -44.10
C GLU A 455 -23.11 -5.72 -43.12
N TYR A 456 -23.04 -4.40 -43.05
CA TYR A 456 -22.29 -3.65 -42.06
C TYR A 456 -23.28 -2.87 -41.23
N GLY A 457 -23.11 -2.94 -39.91
CA GLY A 457 -23.93 -2.22 -38.97
C GLY A 457 -23.08 -1.48 -37.92
N ALA A 458 -23.58 -0.34 -37.49
CA ALA A 458 -23.05 0.38 -36.34
C ALA A 458 -24.22 0.85 -35.48
N GLN A 459 -24.03 0.80 -34.18
CA GLN A 459 -24.97 1.33 -33.19
C GLN A 459 -24.23 2.18 -32.19
N VAL A 460 -24.84 3.31 -31.84
CA VAL A 460 -24.40 4.15 -30.69
C VAL A 460 -25.63 4.41 -29.83
N ARG A 461 -25.49 4.33 -28.54
CA ARG A 461 -26.54 4.70 -27.58
C ARG A 461 -25.96 5.48 -26.39
N ALA A 462 -26.82 6.29 -25.76
CA ALA A 462 -26.54 6.98 -24.52
C ALA A 462 -27.64 6.61 -23.50
N ASP A 463 -27.24 6.28 -22.32
CA ASP A 463 -28.11 5.85 -21.23
C ASP A 463 -28.39 7.04 -20.27
N THR A 464 -29.47 6.99 -19.54
CA THR A 464 -29.89 8.06 -18.59
C THR A 464 -28.94 8.24 -17.41
N ASP A 465 -28.14 7.23 -17.08
CA ASP A 465 -27.09 7.28 -16.04
C ASP A 465 -25.76 7.89 -16.53
N GLY A 466 -25.74 8.40 -17.78
CA GLY A 466 -24.56 8.99 -18.41
C GLY A 466 -23.66 7.96 -19.10
N GLY A 467 -24.05 6.71 -19.17
CA GLY A 467 -23.35 5.68 -19.93
C GLY A 467 -23.45 5.91 -21.44
N VAL A 468 -22.41 5.51 -22.16
CA VAL A 468 -22.36 5.50 -23.62
C VAL A 468 -21.94 4.12 -24.09
N ALA A 469 -22.62 3.60 -25.09
CA ALA A 469 -22.25 2.32 -25.71
C ALA A 469 -22.19 2.46 -27.24
N ALA A 470 -21.25 1.75 -27.85
CA ALA A 470 -21.11 1.69 -29.29
C ALA A 470 -20.79 0.24 -29.71
N MET A 471 -21.30 -0.14 -30.89
CA MET A 471 -21.05 -1.45 -31.48
C MET A 471 -20.86 -1.32 -32.98
N THR A 472 -20.01 -2.16 -33.54
CA THR A 472 -19.92 -2.38 -34.98
C THR A 472 -20.12 -3.85 -35.28
N ARG A 473 -20.71 -4.15 -36.42
CA ARG A 473 -20.99 -5.53 -36.88
C ARG A 473 -20.68 -5.68 -38.36
N MET A 474 -20.12 -6.78 -38.71
CA MET A 474 -19.97 -7.24 -40.11
C MET A 474 -20.57 -8.64 -40.25
N SER A 475 -21.51 -8.82 -41.15
CA SER A 475 -22.17 -10.08 -41.41
C SER A 475 -21.95 -10.51 -42.86
N VAL A 476 -21.80 -11.77 -43.09
CA VAL A 476 -21.65 -12.40 -44.42
C VAL A 476 -22.62 -13.58 -44.52
N TRP A 477 -23.45 -13.59 -45.57
CA TRP A 477 -24.47 -14.59 -45.76
C TRP A 477 -24.41 -15.17 -47.18
N SER A 478 -24.74 -16.47 -47.35
CA SER A 478 -25.05 -16.99 -48.67
C SER A 478 -26.28 -16.33 -49.27
N VAL A 479 -26.35 -16.15 -50.55
CA VAL A 479 -27.50 -15.54 -51.25
C VAL A 479 -28.81 -16.31 -50.97
N ALA A 480 -28.71 -17.62 -50.73
CA ALA A 480 -29.83 -18.43 -50.33
C ALA A 480 -30.23 -18.28 -48.84
N ASP A 481 -29.56 -17.44 -48.08
CA ASP A 481 -29.72 -17.26 -46.64
C ASP A 481 -29.57 -18.56 -45.81
N ALA A 482 -28.95 -19.59 -46.42
CA ALA A 482 -28.86 -20.93 -45.83
C ALA A 482 -27.73 -21.01 -44.75
N ALA A 483 -26.66 -20.22 -44.91
CA ALA A 483 -25.57 -20.18 -43.95
C ALA A 483 -24.89 -18.81 -43.97
N GLY A 484 -24.31 -18.44 -42.85
CA GLY A 484 -23.56 -17.20 -42.72
C GLY A 484 -22.83 -17.10 -41.39
N GLY A 485 -22.18 -15.98 -41.21
CA GLY A 485 -21.53 -15.66 -39.97
C GLY A 485 -21.42 -14.16 -39.75
N ASP A 486 -21.16 -13.75 -38.53
CA ASP A 486 -20.89 -12.36 -38.21
C ASP A 486 -19.78 -12.21 -37.19
N VAL A 487 -19.14 -11.05 -37.26
CA VAL A 487 -18.17 -10.55 -36.27
C VAL A 487 -18.71 -9.25 -35.73
N GLN A 488 -18.63 -9.08 -34.42
CA GLN A 488 -19.06 -7.86 -33.76
C GLN A 488 -18.01 -7.41 -32.75
N ILE A 489 -17.87 -6.10 -32.63
CA ILE A 489 -17.03 -5.45 -31.62
C ILE A 489 -17.88 -4.37 -30.96
N GLY A 490 -17.94 -4.43 -29.64
CA GLY A 490 -18.70 -3.48 -28.82
C GLY A 490 -17.83 -2.86 -27.73
N VAL A 491 -18.24 -1.66 -27.32
CA VAL A 491 -17.69 -0.98 -26.15
C VAL A 491 -18.84 -0.37 -25.34
N ILE A 492 -18.79 -0.54 -24.05
CA ILE A 492 -19.67 0.12 -23.08
C ILE A 492 -18.80 0.88 -22.10
N ASN A 493 -19.09 2.18 -21.94
CA ASN A 493 -18.48 3.02 -20.93
C ASN A 493 -19.58 3.59 -20.04
N ASN A 494 -19.57 3.21 -18.77
CA ASN A 494 -20.54 3.63 -17.77
C ASN A 494 -19.86 3.93 -16.43
N THR A 495 -20.63 4.18 -15.38
CA THR A 495 -20.11 4.44 -14.02
C THR A 495 -19.25 3.31 -13.44
N GLN A 496 -19.31 2.13 -14.02
CA GLN A 496 -18.52 0.96 -13.62
C GLN A 496 -17.21 0.80 -14.42
N GLY A 497 -16.94 1.70 -15.35
CA GLY A 497 -15.73 1.70 -16.20
C GLY A 497 -16.01 1.28 -17.65
N THR A 498 -14.94 1.05 -18.40
CA THR A 498 -15.03 0.70 -19.82
C THR A 498 -14.86 -0.80 -20.00
N SER A 499 -15.80 -1.41 -20.71
CA SER A 499 -15.80 -2.83 -21.09
C SER A 499 -15.82 -2.96 -22.61
N TYR A 500 -15.06 -3.91 -23.13
CA TYR A 500 -14.96 -4.21 -24.57
C TYR A 500 -15.50 -5.62 -24.83
N GLN A 501 -16.17 -5.83 -25.95
CA GLN A 501 -16.66 -7.12 -26.39
C GLN A 501 -16.22 -7.44 -27.80
N ALA A 502 -15.87 -8.70 -28.03
CA ALA A 502 -15.76 -9.29 -29.35
C ALA A 502 -16.63 -10.55 -29.44
N VAL A 503 -17.36 -10.70 -30.53
CA VAL A 503 -18.22 -11.85 -30.80
C VAL A 503 -17.95 -12.37 -32.19
N ILE A 504 -17.89 -13.69 -32.33
CA ILE A 504 -17.88 -14.37 -33.61
C ILE A 504 -19.02 -15.37 -33.58
N SER A 505 -19.90 -15.32 -34.59
CA SER A 505 -21.00 -16.25 -34.68
C SER A 505 -21.07 -16.94 -36.06
N LEU A 506 -21.58 -18.16 -36.05
CA LEU A 506 -21.93 -18.93 -37.23
C LEU A 506 -23.42 -19.31 -37.16
N ARG A 507 -24.07 -19.32 -38.32
CA ARG A 507 -25.51 -19.52 -38.39
C ARG A 507 -25.88 -20.39 -39.58
N ALA A 508 -26.90 -21.22 -39.39
CA ALA A 508 -27.57 -21.96 -40.41
C ALA A 508 -29.09 -21.73 -40.34
N SER A 509 -29.70 -21.49 -41.48
CA SER A 509 -31.15 -21.30 -41.61
C SER A 509 -31.79 -22.58 -42.15
N PHE A 510 -33.06 -22.84 -41.77
CA PHE A 510 -33.87 -23.93 -42.25
C PHE A 510 -35.27 -23.47 -42.59
#